data_44d7bcf41fa7ab0ac618f3cd9b0a70ad
#
_entry.id   44d7bcf41fa7ab0ac618f3cd9b0a70ad
#
_cell.length_a   1.000
_cell.length_b   1.000
_cell.length_c   1.000
_cell.angle_alpha   90.00
_cell.angle_beta   90.00
_cell.angle_gamma   90.00
#
_symmetry.space_group_name_H-M   'P 1'
#
loop_
_entity.id
_entity.type
_entity.pdbx_description
1 polymer ?
#
loop_
_entity_poly.entity_id
_entity_poly.type
_entity_poly.pdbx_seq_one_letter_code
_entity_poly.pdbx_strand_id
1 'polypeptide(L)'
;MDIEGDGVRAARSQHHESGTSSAFVREAVFASRWTRLDAAVASSRGARHAVNEDWHSTLDGTAPVFVVADGVSTGAMASSASRELVARLHAALEREEIDAAVVSSAVLDADREIRRTIASSTDAPGAATLALCVGIDRSLSRWLVAWVGDCRVYRVAATRESAELLTQDDTYRHLNEQPPPGGSPEDPARMVGNGAVDAPNVREVALGGDEMLVLCSDGVHKYADAGEIRQLLCSAVPLVRRCVRLVECARSHGSRDDATVLVVRRAERPRRRLARALSNSFLIALVAGALVLLVADKVAAPQLATQVNRNTMQEQQP
;
A
#
# COMPACT_ATOMS: atom_id res chain seq x y z
N MET A 1 37.74 5.78 -1.09
CA MET A 1 36.64 6.77 -1.15
C MET A 1 35.38 5.94 -1.02
N ASP A 2 35.07 5.65 0.27
CA ASP A 2 34.08 4.65 0.65
C ASP A 2 32.67 5.19 0.40
N ILE A 3 31.94 4.54 -0.50
CA ILE A 3 30.51 4.76 -0.69
C ILE A 3 29.80 3.89 0.36
N GLU A 4 29.66 4.44 1.57
CA GLU A 4 28.77 3.86 2.56
C GLU A 4 27.35 3.86 1.99
N GLY A 5 26.79 2.65 1.83
CA GLY A 5 25.43 2.43 1.38
C GLY A 5 24.45 3.09 2.35
N ASP A 6 23.58 3.93 1.80
CA ASP A 6 22.50 4.62 2.52
C ASP A 6 21.40 3.58 2.87
N GLY A 7 21.75 2.69 3.81
CA GLY A 7 20.88 1.60 4.28
C GLY A 7 19.67 2.16 5.02
N VAL A 8 18.51 1.66 4.67
CA VAL A 8 17.27 1.89 5.42
C VAL A 8 17.46 1.34 6.82
N ARG A 9 17.43 2.18 7.85
CA ARG A 9 17.51 1.77 9.25
C ARG A 9 16.11 1.54 9.80
N ALA A 10 15.83 0.30 10.22
CA ALA A 10 14.66 -0.04 11.03
C ALA A 10 14.86 0.48 12.46
N ALA A 11 13.89 1.20 13.01
CA ALA A 11 13.93 1.69 14.37
C ALA A 11 12.63 1.34 15.12
N ARG A 12 12.79 0.59 16.19
CA ARG A 12 11.85 0.27 17.27
C ARG A 12 10.63 -0.57 16.95
N SER A 13 10.65 -1.81 17.42
CA SER A 13 9.45 -2.60 17.71
C SER A 13 8.99 -2.32 19.15
N GLN A 14 7.70 -2.08 19.34
CA GLN A 14 7.06 -2.11 20.65
C GLN A 14 5.96 -3.17 20.62
N HIS A 15 6.07 -4.17 21.51
CA HIS A 15 4.97 -5.08 21.80
C HIS A 15 4.00 -4.36 22.73
N HIS A 16 2.74 -4.27 22.38
CA HIS A 16 1.68 -3.77 23.25
C HIS A 16 0.64 -4.88 23.41
N GLU A 17 0.65 -5.51 24.56
CA GLU A 17 -0.48 -6.34 25.03
C GLU A 17 -1.57 -5.39 25.57
N SER A 18 -2.66 -5.24 24.85
CA SER A 18 -3.87 -4.63 25.37
C SER A 18 -4.86 -5.73 25.75
N GLY A 19 -5.30 -5.71 27.00
CA GLY A 19 -6.20 -6.72 27.56
C GLY A 19 -7.48 -6.90 26.74
N THR A 20 -7.93 -8.16 26.69
CA THR A 20 -9.16 -8.80 26.23
C THR A 20 -9.19 -9.41 24.81
N SER A 21 -8.24 -9.17 23.92
CA SER A 21 -7.99 -9.99 22.75
C SER A 21 -6.50 -9.95 22.46
N SER A 22 -5.84 -11.11 22.33
CA SER A 22 -4.41 -11.20 22.04
C SER A 22 -4.16 -10.80 20.57
N ALA A 23 -4.18 -9.51 20.32
CA ALA A 23 -3.80 -8.97 19.00
C ALA A 23 -2.28 -8.79 18.96
N PHE A 24 -1.64 -9.37 17.95
CA PHE A 24 -0.26 -9.02 17.62
C PHE A 24 -0.23 -7.62 17.03
N VAL A 25 0.62 -6.74 17.58
CA VAL A 25 0.71 -5.36 17.14
C VAL A 25 2.18 -4.96 17.02
N ARG A 26 2.55 -4.38 15.88
CA ARG A 26 3.91 -3.91 15.64
C ARG A 26 3.94 -2.65 14.79
N GLU A 27 4.93 -1.80 15.00
CA GLU A 27 5.23 -0.67 14.13
C GLU A 27 6.73 -0.59 13.82
N ALA A 28 7.06 -0.06 12.65
CA ALA A 28 8.43 0.20 12.24
C ALA A 28 8.51 1.51 11.45
N VAL A 29 9.71 2.09 11.45
CA VAL A 29 10.02 3.29 10.67
C VAL A 29 11.22 2.99 9.77
N PHE A 30 11.01 3.06 8.48
CA PHE A 30 12.06 2.97 7.47
C PHE A 30 12.42 4.38 7.01
N ALA A 31 13.66 4.79 7.10
CA ALA A 31 14.06 6.14 6.74
C ALA A 31 15.25 6.14 5.79
N SER A 32 15.10 6.76 4.64
CA SER A 32 16.19 7.16 3.74
C SER A 32 16.48 8.65 3.86
N ARG A 33 17.49 9.13 3.15
CA ARG A 33 17.81 10.58 3.10
C ARG A 33 16.61 11.43 2.66
N TRP A 34 15.71 10.90 1.82
CA TRP A 34 14.66 11.65 1.14
C TRP A 34 13.25 11.33 1.57
N THR A 35 13.03 10.13 2.09
CA THR A 35 11.70 9.60 2.39
C THR A 35 11.71 8.88 3.72
N ARG A 36 10.56 8.86 4.37
CA ARG A 36 10.30 8.06 5.55
C ARG A 36 9.05 7.21 5.27
N LEU A 37 9.13 5.92 5.57
CA LEU A 37 7.96 5.06 5.66
C LEU A 37 7.67 4.81 7.14
N ASP A 38 6.43 4.99 7.52
CA ASP A 38 5.89 4.48 8.78
C ASP A 38 5.06 3.24 8.42
N ALA A 39 5.38 2.10 9.00
CA ALA A 39 4.62 0.89 8.81
C ALA A 39 4.05 0.41 10.15
N ALA A 40 2.84 -0.12 10.15
CA ALA A 40 2.23 -0.71 11.31
C ALA A 40 1.36 -1.90 10.91
N VAL A 41 1.28 -2.90 11.78
CA VAL A 41 0.45 -4.09 11.59
C VAL A 41 -0.33 -4.37 12.87
N ALA A 42 -1.56 -4.84 12.70
CA ALA A 42 -2.37 -5.45 13.74
C ALA A 42 -2.98 -6.73 13.17
N SER A 43 -2.83 -7.84 13.91
CA SER A 43 -3.40 -9.14 13.56
C SER A 43 -4.05 -9.76 14.79
N SER A 44 -5.26 -10.25 14.65
CA SER A 44 -6.04 -10.83 15.73
C SER A 44 -6.69 -12.12 15.29
N ARG A 45 -6.47 -13.19 16.05
CA ARG A 45 -7.14 -14.48 15.83
C ARG A 45 -8.65 -14.32 15.98
N GLY A 46 -9.39 -14.92 15.08
CA GLY A 46 -10.83 -15.03 15.12
C GLY A 46 -11.35 -16.09 16.09
N ALA A 47 -12.67 -16.18 16.19
CA ALA A 47 -13.34 -17.19 16.99
C ALA A 47 -13.59 -18.50 16.22
N ARG A 48 -13.32 -18.54 14.92
CA ARG A 48 -13.50 -19.72 14.06
C ARG A 48 -12.37 -20.72 14.19
N HIS A 49 -11.13 -20.22 14.40
CA HIS A 49 -9.92 -21.02 14.34
C HIS A 49 -9.25 -21.16 15.70
N ALA A 50 -8.58 -22.30 15.95
CA ALA A 50 -7.82 -22.53 17.16
C ALA A 50 -6.51 -21.73 17.17
N VAL A 51 -5.94 -21.49 16.00
CA VAL A 51 -4.73 -20.67 15.76
C VAL A 51 -5.07 -19.58 14.75
N ASN A 52 -4.28 -18.51 14.73
CA ASN A 52 -4.38 -17.50 13.69
C ASN A 52 -3.80 -18.07 12.39
N GLU A 53 -4.61 -18.15 11.34
CA GLU A 53 -4.22 -18.63 10.01
C GLU A 53 -3.70 -17.50 9.12
N ASP A 54 -3.96 -16.24 9.47
CA ASP A 54 -3.33 -15.08 8.86
C ASP A 54 -1.85 -14.96 9.24
N TRP A 55 -1.03 -14.52 8.28
CA TRP A 55 0.34 -14.12 8.54
C TRP A 55 0.71 -12.83 7.79
N HIS A 56 1.76 -12.16 8.25
CA HIS A 56 2.16 -10.86 7.72
C HIS A 56 3.66 -10.60 7.86
N SER A 57 4.16 -9.57 7.17
CA SER A 57 5.53 -9.08 7.34
C SER A 57 5.80 -8.71 8.80
N THR A 58 6.94 -9.16 9.31
CA THR A 58 7.36 -8.88 10.71
C THR A 58 7.86 -7.45 10.92
N LEU A 59 8.04 -6.68 9.83
CA LEU A 59 8.55 -5.31 9.82
C LEU A 59 10.00 -5.16 10.34
N ASP A 60 10.77 -6.25 10.36
CA ASP A 60 12.19 -6.27 10.77
C ASP A 60 13.15 -6.13 9.59
N GLY A 61 12.65 -6.37 8.38
CA GLY A 61 13.44 -6.31 7.16
C GLY A 61 13.92 -4.90 6.80
N THR A 62 14.92 -4.81 5.95
CA THR A 62 15.43 -3.54 5.42
C THR A 62 14.81 -3.17 4.07
N ALA A 63 14.33 -4.18 3.32
CA ALA A 63 13.68 -3.98 2.04
C ALA A 63 12.22 -3.49 2.23
N PRO A 64 11.73 -2.62 1.33
CA PRO A 64 10.36 -2.12 1.37
C PRO A 64 9.37 -3.16 0.80
N VAL A 65 9.35 -4.35 1.39
CA VAL A 65 8.47 -5.48 1.06
C VAL A 65 7.47 -5.68 2.18
N PHE A 66 6.18 -5.67 1.85
CA PHE A 66 5.09 -5.79 2.81
C PHE A 66 4.07 -6.81 2.30
N VAL A 67 3.77 -7.79 3.13
CA VAL A 67 2.94 -8.96 2.78
C VAL A 67 1.88 -9.16 3.85
N VAL A 68 0.66 -9.48 3.43
CA VAL A 68 -0.40 -10.12 4.22
C VAL A 68 -0.81 -11.37 3.48
N ALA A 69 -0.91 -12.48 4.17
CA ALA A 69 -1.36 -13.75 3.66
C ALA A 69 -2.40 -14.35 4.60
N ASP A 70 -3.51 -14.83 4.05
CA ASP A 70 -4.58 -15.50 4.78
C ASP A 70 -4.57 -16.99 4.40
N GLY A 71 -4.41 -17.83 5.41
CA GLY A 71 -4.29 -19.27 5.23
C GLY A 71 -5.64 -19.93 4.99
N VAL A 72 -5.76 -20.70 3.93
CA VAL A 72 -6.98 -21.39 3.52
C VAL A 72 -6.78 -22.89 3.58
N SER A 73 -7.40 -23.54 4.55
CA SER A 73 -7.46 -25.01 4.63
C SER A 73 -8.41 -25.48 5.74
N THR A 74 -8.54 -26.79 5.86
CA THR A 74 -9.25 -27.41 6.97
C THR A 74 -8.28 -27.81 8.10
N GLY A 75 -7.53 -26.83 8.70
CA GLY A 75 -6.69 -27.14 9.87
C GLY A 75 -5.29 -26.53 9.86
N ALA A 76 -4.34 -27.12 10.60
CA ALA A 76 -3.01 -26.58 10.89
C ALA A 76 -2.15 -26.20 9.67
N MET A 77 -2.48 -26.69 8.50
CA MET A 77 -1.72 -26.40 7.27
C MET A 77 -1.96 -24.99 6.73
N ALA A 78 -3.11 -24.35 7.04
CA ALA A 78 -3.41 -22.97 6.67
C ALA A 78 -2.37 -22.00 7.25
N SER A 79 -2.17 -22.03 8.56
CA SER A 79 -1.19 -21.14 9.21
C SER A 79 0.27 -21.45 8.81
N SER A 80 0.57 -22.69 8.41
CA SER A 80 1.89 -23.03 7.87
C SER A 80 2.08 -22.45 6.47
N ALA A 81 1.05 -22.56 5.61
CA ALA A 81 1.10 -22.02 4.24
C ALA A 81 1.26 -20.50 4.23
N SER A 82 0.48 -19.77 5.03
CA SER A 82 0.58 -18.31 5.11
C SER A 82 1.95 -17.85 5.64
N ARG A 83 2.48 -18.51 6.68
CA ARG A 83 3.83 -18.21 7.22
C ARG A 83 4.94 -18.45 6.21
N GLU A 84 4.91 -19.62 5.57
CA GLU A 84 5.92 -20.00 4.59
C GLU A 84 5.88 -19.07 3.38
N LEU A 85 4.66 -18.69 2.91
CA LEU A 85 4.48 -17.74 1.83
C LEU A 85 5.14 -16.40 2.14
N VAL A 86 4.86 -15.81 3.30
CA VAL A 86 5.47 -14.54 3.72
C VAL A 86 6.99 -14.65 3.79
N ALA A 87 7.52 -15.71 4.41
CA ALA A 87 8.96 -15.90 4.55
C ALA A 87 9.67 -16.04 3.19
N ARG A 88 9.08 -16.80 2.26
CA ARG A 88 9.65 -17.01 0.91
C ARG A 88 9.63 -15.74 0.08
N LEU A 89 8.54 -14.98 0.13
CA LEU A 89 8.45 -13.71 -0.59
C LEU A 89 9.46 -12.69 -0.07
N HIS A 90 9.66 -12.58 1.24
CA HIS A 90 10.73 -11.74 1.79
C HIS A 90 12.10 -12.18 1.29
N ALA A 91 12.44 -13.46 1.38
CA ALA A 91 13.72 -13.99 0.93
C ALA A 91 13.97 -13.77 -0.59
N ALA A 92 12.91 -13.92 -1.42
CA ALA A 92 13.02 -13.76 -2.87
C ALA A 92 13.11 -12.29 -3.30
N LEU A 93 12.48 -11.37 -2.54
CA LEU A 93 12.36 -9.95 -2.89
C LEU A 93 13.32 -9.05 -2.08
N GLU A 94 14.18 -9.60 -1.26
CA GLU A 94 15.28 -8.88 -0.60
C GLU A 94 16.46 -8.70 -1.57
N ARG A 95 16.26 -7.85 -2.59
CA ARG A 95 17.20 -7.62 -3.69
C ARG A 95 17.09 -6.18 -4.21
N GLU A 96 18.11 -5.70 -4.94
CA GLU A 96 18.19 -4.30 -5.37
C GLU A 96 17.24 -3.94 -6.50
N GLU A 97 17.03 -4.85 -7.46
CA GLU A 97 16.18 -4.61 -8.62
C GLU A 97 14.97 -5.52 -8.60
N ILE A 98 13.80 -4.92 -8.54
CA ILE A 98 12.50 -5.60 -8.52
C ILE A 98 11.60 -5.00 -9.60
N ASP A 99 11.12 -5.87 -10.48
CA ASP A 99 10.10 -5.57 -11.47
C ASP A 99 8.91 -6.54 -11.35
N ALA A 100 7.91 -6.38 -12.20
CA ALA A 100 6.72 -7.24 -12.18
C ALA A 100 7.05 -8.71 -12.49
N ALA A 101 8.05 -8.99 -13.33
CA ALA A 101 8.45 -10.35 -13.67
C ALA A 101 9.12 -11.04 -12.48
N VAL A 102 9.96 -10.32 -11.74
CA VAL A 102 10.59 -10.81 -10.50
C VAL A 102 9.53 -11.12 -9.44
N VAL A 103 8.54 -10.25 -9.24
CA VAL A 103 7.44 -10.48 -8.30
C VAL A 103 6.62 -11.69 -8.73
N SER A 104 6.25 -11.80 -10.01
CA SER A 104 5.50 -12.95 -10.52
C SER A 104 6.27 -14.26 -10.34
N SER A 105 7.57 -14.28 -10.66
CA SER A 105 8.41 -15.45 -10.45
C SER A 105 8.48 -15.85 -8.97
N ALA A 106 8.65 -14.89 -8.07
CA ALA A 106 8.71 -15.14 -6.63
C ALA A 106 7.43 -15.80 -6.09
N VAL A 107 6.26 -15.34 -6.55
CA VAL A 107 4.97 -15.93 -6.15
C VAL A 107 4.81 -17.33 -6.69
N LEU A 108 5.14 -17.58 -7.98
CA LEU A 108 5.05 -18.92 -8.58
C LEU A 108 6.07 -19.91 -7.99
N ASP A 109 7.26 -19.44 -7.61
CA ASP A 109 8.24 -20.25 -6.91
C ASP A 109 7.74 -20.63 -5.51
N ALA A 110 7.14 -19.67 -4.79
CA ALA A 110 6.53 -19.91 -3.50
C ALA A 110 5.38 -20.94 -3.61
N ASP A 111 4.50 -20.83 -4.62
CA ASP A 111 3.43 -21.81 -4.86
C ASP A 111 3.99 -23.23 -4.99
N ARG A 112 5.02 -23.41 -5.87
CA ARG A 112 5.63 -24.72 -6.09
C ARG A 112 6.25 -25.29 -4.82
N GLU A 113 6.96 -24.48 -4.06
CA GLU A 113 7.65 -24.93 -2.86
C GLU A 113 6.70 -25.23 -1.70
N ILE A 114 5.69 -24.37 -1.45
CA ILE A 114 4.68 -24.61 -0.43
C ILE A 114 3.93 -25.92 -0.73
N ARG A 115 3.51 -26.11 -1.98
CA ARG A 115 2.86 -27.35 -2.40
C ARG A 115 3.74 -28.59 -2.15
N ARG A 116 5.05 -28.52 -2.44
CA ARG A 116 5.98 -29.62 -2.16
C ARG A 116 6.13 -29.88 -0.66
N THR A 117 6.29 -28.83 0.14
CA THR A 117 6.44 -28.93 1.60
C THR A 117 5.20 -29.58 2.24
N ILE A 118 4.01 -29.12 1.85
CA ILE A 118 2.75 -29.66 2.36
C ILE A 118 2.58 -31.13 1.93
N ALA A 119 2.77 -31.46 0.66
CA ALA A 119 2.66 -32.81 0.16
C ALA A 119 3.66 -33.80 0.79
N SER A 120 4.82 -33.33 1.25
CA SER A 120 5.80 -34.15 1.98
C SER A 120 5.46 -34.36 3.45
N SER A 121 4.60 -33.52 4.03
CA SER A 121 4.31 -33.50 5.47
C SER A 121 3.00 -34.14 5.82
N THR A 122 2.00 -34.09 4.92
CA THR A 122 0.62 -34.56 5.17
C THR A 122 -0.18 -34.64 3.87
N ASP A 123 -1.23 -35.46 3.88
CA ASP A 123 -2.23 -35.48 2.79
C ASP A 123 -3.25 -34.33 2.86
N ALA A 124 -3.20 -33.50 3.93
CA ALA A 124 -4.10 -32.38 4.07
C ALA A 124 -3.65 -31.20 3.19
N PRO A 125 -4.56 -30.59 2.41
CA PRO A 125 -4.22 -29.42 1.60
C PRO A 125 -3.97 -28.21 2.49
N GLY A 126 -3.10 -27.31 2.02
CA GLY A 126 -2.87 -26.00 2.63
C GLY A 126 -2.48 -25.02 1.55
N ALA A 127 -3.06 -23.85 1.60
CA ALA A 127 -2.78 -22.75 0.68
C ALA A 127 -2.99 -21.42 1.40
N ALA A 128 -2.63 -20.32 0.75
CA ALA A 128 -2.90 -18.99 1.28
C ALA A 128 -3.26 -18.02 0.16
N THR A 129 -4.15 -17.09 0.47
CA THR A 129 -4.34 -15.89 -0.33
C THR A 129 -3.23 -14.87 -0.04
N LEU A 130 -3.05 -13.89 -0.90
CA LEU A 130 -1.90 -12.99 -0.87
C LEU A 130 -2.29 -11.56 -1.20
N ALA A 131 -1.84 -10.61 -0.38
CA ALA A 131 -1.64 -9.22 -0.73
C ALA A 131 -0.17 -8.83 -0.50
N LEU A 132 0.48 -8.26 -1.51
CA LEU A 132 1.90 -7.88 -1.50
C LEU A 132 2.07 -6.46 -2.02
N CYS A 133 2.89 -5.66 -1.35
CA CYS A 133 3.35 -4.36 -1.82
C CYS A 133 4.88 -4.29 -1.75
N VAL A 134 5.51 -3.87 -2.86
CA VAL A 134 6.97 -3.71 -2.95
C VAL A 134 7.31 -2.33 -3.49
N GLY A 135 8.12 -1.56 -2.77
CA GLY A 135 8.66 -0.29 -3.24
C GLY A 135 9.77 -0.52 -4.27
N ILE A 136 9.65 0.07 -5.45
CA ILE A 136 10.57 -0.17 -6.60
C ILE A 136 11.44 1.02 -6.96
N ASP A 137 11.35 2.12 -6.24
CA ASP A 137 12.22 3.28 -6.44
C ASP A 137 12.77 3.82 -5.12
N ARG A 138 13.94 4.46 -5.16
CA ARG A 138 14.59 5.02 -3.95
C ARG A 138 13.77 6.09 -3.26
N SER A 139 12.84 6.73 -3.94
CA SER A 139 11.95 7.74 -3.37
C SER A 139 10.69 7.12 -2.76
N LEU A 140 10.50 5.82 -2.95
CA LEU A 140 9.32 5.06 -2.50
C LEU A 140 8.00 5.71 -2.95
N SER A 141 8.02 6.26 -4.17
CA SER A 141 6.88 6.85 -4.84
C SER A 141 6.22 5.89 -5.83
N ARG A 142 6.94 4.84 -6.25
CA ARG A 142 6.45 3.80 -7.15
C ARG A 142 6.46 2.46 -6.43
N TRP A 143 5.36 1.73 -6.55
CA TRP A 143 5.12 0.47 -5.87
C TRP A 143 4.57 -0.56 -6.84
N LEU A 144 4.98 -1.81 -6.69
CA LEU A 144 4.26 -2.93 -7.25
C LEU A 144 3.29 -3.46 -6.19
N VAL A 145 2.04 -3.62 -6.59
CA VAL A 145 1.00 -4.31 -5.82
C VAL A 145 0.74 -5.62 -6.52
N ALA A 146 0.88 -6.72 -5.79
CA ALA A 146 0.55 -8.06 -6.30
C ALA A 146 -0.43 -8.77 -5.37
N TRP A 147 -1.29 -9.61 -5.93
CA TRP A 147 -2.27 -10.37 -5.16
C TRP A 147 -2.64 -11.68 -5.83
N VAL A 148 -3.11 -12.62 -5.00
CA VAL A 148 -3.72 -13.88 -5.37
C VAL A 148 -4.85 -14.15 -4.37
N GLY A 149 -6.05 -14.40 -4.84
CA GLY A 149 -7.22 -14.63 -3.99
C GLY A 149 -7.94 -13.34 -3.60
N ASP A 150 -8.41 -13.25 -2.36
CA ASP A 150 -9.28 -12.19 -1.86
C ASP A 150 -8.67 -11.32 -0.75
N CYS A 151 -7.39 -11.49 -0.42
CA CYS A 151 -6.66 -10.45 0.31
C CYS A 151 -6.60 -9.17 -0.51
N ARG A 152 -6.87 -8.03 0.13
CA ARG A 152 -7.00 -6.75 -0.59
C ARG A 152 -5.91 -5.75 -0.27
N VAL A 153 -5.64 -4.87 -1.24
CA VAL A 153 -4.82 -3.68 -1.06
C VAL A 153 -5.65 -2.44 -1.40
N TYR A 154 -5.60 -1.45 -0.51
CA TYR A 154 -6.22 -0.15 -0.72
C TYR A 154 -5.17 0.95 -0.73
N ARG A 155 -5.45 2.03 -1.46
CA ARG A 155 -4.77 3.32 -1.32
C ARG A 155 -5.65 4.26 -0.51
N VAL A 156 -5.10 4.84 0.55
CA VAL A 156 -5.80 5.76 1.44
C VAL A 156 -5.10 7.11 1.46
N ALA A 157 -5.87 8.17 1.29
CA ALA A 157 -5.41 9.55 1.38
C ALA A 157 -6.44 10.40 2.12
N ALA A 158 -5.98 11.37 2.90
CA ALA A 158 -6.90 12.27 3.62
C ALA A 158 -7.72 13.15 2.68
N THR A 159 -7.25 13.38 1.46
CA THR A 159 -7.90 14.19 0.42
C THR A 159 -8.99 13.45 -0.37
N ARG A 160 -9.14 12.13 -0.16
CA ARG A 160 -10.15 11.30 -0.83
C ARG A 160 -11.36 11.07 0.09
N GLU A 161 -12.51 10.78 -0.46
CA GLU A 161 -13.73 10.50 0.32
C GLU A 161 -13.73 9.07 0.89
N SER A 162 -13.15 8.12 0.18
CA SER A 162 -13.04 6.72 0.58
C SER A 162 -11.66 6.12 0.28
N ALA A 163 -11.38 4.95 0.81
CA ALA A 163 -10.24 4.15 0.40
C ALA A 163 -10.44 3.66 -1.05
N GLU A 164 -9.41 3.75 -1.87
CA GLU A 164 -9.43 3.26 -3.24
C GLU A 164 -8.93 1.81 -3.27
N LEU A 165 -9.78 0.89 -3.70
CA LEU A 165 -9.39 -0.51 -3.88
C LEU A 165 -8.42 -0.64 -5.07
N LEU A 166 -7.27 -1.25 -4.83
CA LEU A 166 -6.23 -1.45 -5.84
C LEU A 166 -6.21 -2.88 -6.42
N THR A 167 -6.84 -3.83 -5.74
CA THR A 167 -6.93 -5.24 -6.14
C THR A 167 -8.31 -5.58 -6.67
N GLN A 168 -8.43 -6.72 -7.31
CA GLN A 168 -9.70 -7.33 -7.67
C GLN A 168 -9.65 -8.79 -7.20
N ASP A 169 -10.62 -9.20 -6.39
CA ASP A 169 -10.62 -10.52 -5.78
C ASP A 169 -10.65 -11.63 -6.84
N ASP A 170 -9.83 -12.67 -6.65
CA ASP A 170 -9.88 -13.90 -7.45
C ASP A 170 -10.84 -14.91 -6.82
N THR A 171 -12.08 -14.51 -6.52
CA THR A 171 -13.15 -15.41 -6.05
C THR A 171 -13.85 -16.09 -7.22
N TYR A 172 -14.53 -17.21 -6.98
CA TYR A 172 -15.34 -17.90 -8.00
C TYR A 172 -16.34 -16.95 -8.65
N ARG A 173 -16.96 -16.05 -7.88
CA ARG A 173 -17.88 -15.04 -8.39
C ARG A 173 -17.20 -14.07 -9.38
N HIS A 174 -16.06 -13.51 -9.00
CA HIS A 174 -15.38 -12.50 -9.83
C HIS A 174 -14.77 -13.11 -11.11
N LEU A 175 -14.32 -14.36 -11.03
CA LEU A 175 -13.79 -15.08 -12.18
C LEU A 175 -14.88 -15.73 -13.03
N ASN A 176 -16.15 -15.66 -12.60
CA ASN A 176 -17.30 -16.33 -13.23
C ASN A 176 -17.06 -17.85 -13.38
N GLU A 177 -16.48 -18.46 -12.35
CA GLU A 177 -16.22 -19.89 -12.24
C GLU A 177 -17.18 -20.54 -11.25
N GLN A 178 -17.37 -21.86 -11.38
CA GLN A 178 -18.20 -22.62 -10.46
C GLN A 178 -17.39 -23.07 -9.24
N PRO A 179 -17.82 -22.80 -8.00
CA PRO A 179 -17.14 -23.34 -6.83
C PRO A 179 -17.25 -24.86 -6.77
N PRO A 180 -16.33 -25.56 -6.09
CA PRO A 180 -16.44 -26.98 -5.85
C PRO A 180 -17.70 -27.29 -5.00
N PRO A 181 -18.17 -28.56 -4.98
CA PRO A 181 -19.33 -28.96 -4.18
C PRO A 181 -19.15 -28.56 -2.72
N GLY A 182 -20.10 -27.77 -2.19
CA GLY A 182 -20.10 -27.27 -0.81
C GLY A 182 -19.34 -25.94 -0.63
N GLY A 183 -18.67 -25.44 -1.65
CA GLY A 183 -18.01 -24.12 -1.65
C GLY A 183 -18.98 -22.97 -1.95
N SER A 184 -18.55 -21.75 -1.63
CA SER A 184 -19.27 -20.51 -1.86
C SER A 184 -18.74 -19.80 -3.11
N PRO A 185 -19.56 -19.06 -3.86
CA PRO A 185 -19.08 -18.15 -4.90
C PRO A 185 -18.12 -17.06 -4.39
N GLU A 186 -18.17 -16.75 -3.10
CA GLU A 186 -17.29 -15.76 -2.46
C GLU A 186 -15.96 -16.36 -1.97
N ASP A 187 -15.78 -17.68 -2.07
CA ASP A 187 -14.51 -18.30 -1.71
C ASP A 187 -13.44 -17.97 -2.74
N PRO A 188 -12.15 -17.87 -2.34
CA PRO A 188 -11.06 -17.66 -3.29
C PRO A 188 -10.89 -18.85 -4.23
N ALA A 189 -10.91 -18.59 -5.53
CA ALA A 189 -10.67 -19.58 -6.57
C ALA A 189 -9.17 -19.74 -6.90
N ARG A 190 -8.35 -18.76 -6.53
CA ARG A 190 -6.90 -18.75 -6.70
C ARG A 190 -6.23 -18.60 -5.34
N MET A 191 -5.25 -19.45 -5.07
CA MET A 191 -4.49 -19.49 -3.81
C MET A 191 -3.08 -19.99 -4.08
N VAL A 192 -2.10 -19.48 -3.35
CA VAL A 192 -0.70 -19.90 -3.41
C VAL A 192 -0.50 -21.15 -2.55
N GLY A 193 0.11 -22.20 -3.09
CA GLY A 193 0.40 -23.45 -2.39
C GLY A 193 -0.44 -24.65 -2.83
N ASN A 194 -1.46 -24.44 -3.68
CA ASN A 194 -2.30 -25.51 -4.21
C ASN A 194 -2.16 -25.74 -5.73
N GLY A 195 -1.32 -24.94 -6.40
CA GLY A 195 -1.12 -25.00 -7.85
C GLY A 195 -2.25 -24.43 -8.68
N ALA A 196 -3.18 -23.65 -8.07
CA ALA A 196 -4.26 -22.98 -8.77
C ALA A 196 -3.85 -21.60 -9.36
N VAL A 197 -2.59 -21.21 -9.20
CA VAL A 197 -2.06 -19.93 -9.66
C VAL A 197 -1.27 -20.15 -10.95
N ASP A 198 -1.81 -19.69 -12.07
CA ASP A 198 -1.08 -19.64 -13.34
C ASP A 198 -0.16 -18.40 -13.42
N ALA A 199 -0.66 -17.26 -12.94
CA ALA A 199 0.09 -16.02 -12.77
C ALA A 199 -0.56 -15.18 -11.66
N PRO A 200 0.22 -14.56 -10.77
CA PRO A 200 -0.34 -13.57 -9.84
C PRO A 200 -0.74 -12.31 -10.59
N ASN A 201 -1.73 -11.60 -10.06
CA ASN A 201 -2.05 -10.26 -10.52
C ASN A 201 -0.95 -9.30 -10.05
N VAL A 202 -0.44 -8.44 -10.93
CA VAL A 202 0.57 -7.43 -10.60
C VAL A 202 0.23 -6.11 -11.28
N ARG A 203 0.26 -5.01 -10.51
CA ARG A 203 0.11 -3.65 -11.07
C ARG A 203 1.07 -2.67 -10.43
N GLU A 204 1.52 -1.68 -11.19
CA GLU A 204 2.28 -0.56 -10.67
C GLU A 204 1.35 0.54 -10.17
N VAL A 205 1.71 1.13 -9.00
CA VAL A 205 0.94 2.18 -8.34
C VAL A 205 1.87 3.29 -7.90
N ALA A 206 1.47 4.53 -8.14
CA ALA A 206 2.14 5.69 -7.57
C ALA A 206 1.57 6.01 -6.20
N LEU A 207 2.46 6.28 -5.21
CA LEU A 207 2.11 6.66 -3.85
C LEU A 207 2.62 8.08 -3.57
N GLY A 208 1.70 8.99 -3.32
CA GLY A 208 1.97 10.38 -2.97
C GLY A 208 2.53 10.56 -1.56
N GLY A 209 2.95 11.78 -1.21
CA GLY A 209 3.30 12.10 0.17
C GLY A 209 2.08 12.04 1.09
N ASP A 210 2.25 11.40 2.26
CA ASP A 210 1.21 11.14 3.26
C ASP A 210 0.07 10.20 2.82
N GLU A 211 0.17 9.60 1.63
CA GLU A 211 -0.70 8.49 1.25
C GLU A 211 -0.25 7.19 1.90
N MET A 212 -1.19 6.26 2.01
CA MET A 212 -0.99 4.95 2.63
C MET A 212 -1.38 3.83 1.66
N LEU A 213 -0.62 2.73 1.68
CA LEU A 213 -1.06 1.43 1.22
C LEU A 213 -1.54 0.62 2.42
N VAL A 214 -2.66 -0.05 2.26
CA VAL A 214 -3.32 -0.83 3.30
C VAL A 214 -3.56 -2.22 2.75
N LEU A 215 -2.89 -3.20 3.33
CA LEU A 215 -3.07 -4.60 3.02
C LEU A 215 -3.94 -5.23 4.11
N CYS A 216 -4.94 -6.01 3.76
CA CYS A 216 -5.77 -6.69 4.75
C CYS A 216 -6.32 -8.02 4.26
N SER A 217 -6.55 -8.93 5.22
CA SER A 217 -7.30 -10.18 5.00
C SER A 217 -8.81 -9.92 4.96
N ASP A 218 -9.56 -10.93 4.59
CA ASP A 218 -11.00 -10.90 4.42
C ASP A 218 -11.76 -10.66 5.73
N GLY A 219 -11.21 -11.12 6.85
CA GLY A 219 -11.75 -10.84 8.19
C GLY A 219 -11.81 -9.35 8.54
N VAL A 220 -11.14 -8.48 7.75
CA VAL A 220 -11.23 -7.02 7.86
C VAL A 220 -12.16 -6.45 6.80
N HIS A 221 -11.85 -6.64 5.52
CA HIS A 221 -12.54 -5.92 4.44
C HIS A 221 -13.96 -6.39 4.15
N LYS A 222 -14.34 -7.61 4.55
CA LYS A 222 -15.73 -8.08 4.48
C LYS A 222 -16.63 -7.43 5.53
N TYR A 223 -16.04 -6.76 6.54
CA TYR A 223 -16.76 -6.18 7.68
C TYR A 223 -16.52 -4.68 7.88
N ALA A 224 -15.50 -4.09 7.26
CA ALA A 224 -15.28 -2.65 7.26
C ALA A 224 -15.28 -2.14 5.82
N ASP A 225 -16.14 -1.17 5.52
CA ASP A 225 -16.22 -0.59 4.18
C ASP A 225 -15.09 0.40 3.88
N ALA A 226 -14.98 0.81 2.61
CA ALA A 226 -13.92 1.71 2.16
C ALA A 226 -13.97 3.11 2.82
N GLY A 227 -15.15 3.57 3.24
CA GLY A 227 -15.34 4.82 3.97
C GLY A 227 -14.81 4.70 5.40
N GLU A 228 -15.15 3.63 6.11
CA GLU A 228 -14.68 3.33 7.46
C GLU A 228 -13.16 3.11 7.50
N ILE A 229 -12.61 2.34 6.55
CA ILE A 229 -11.16 2.15 6.39
C ILE A 229 -10.48 3.51 6.29
N ARG A 230 -10.95 4.39 5.41
CA ARG A 230 -10.39 5.73 5.25
C ARG A 230 -10.55 6.55 6.53
N GLN A 231 -11.72 6.58 7.14
CA GLN A 231 -12.00 7.38 8.33
C GLN A 231 -11.09 6.99 9.50
N LEU A 232 -10.94 5.69 9.77
CA LEU A 232 -10.10 5.17 10.84
C LEU A 232 -8.62 5.45 10.57
N LEU A 233 -8.15 5.22 9.34
CA LEU A 233 -6.75 5.39 8.98
C LEU A 233 -6.31 6.85 8.81
N CYS A 234 -7.23 7.78 8.56
CA CYS A 234 -6.93 9.21 8.53
C CYS A 234 -7.12 9.91 9.89
N SER A 235 -7.46 9.18 10.95
CA SER A 235 -7.63 9.75 12.29
C SER A 235 -6.31 10.25 12.89
N ALA A 236 -6.38 11.15 13.90
CA ALA A 236 -5.22 11.81 14.49
C ALA A 236 -4.50 10.99 15.60
N VAL A 237 -4.64 9.66 15.59
CA VAL A 237 -3.96 8.78 16.55
C VAL A 237 -2.72 8.12 15.91
N PRO A 238 -1.79 7.54 16.68
CA PRO A 238 -0.65 6.80 16.16
C PRO A 238 -1.06 5.69 15.17
N LEU A 239 -0.23 5.43 14.15
CA LEU A 239 -0.57 4.52 13.05
C LEU A 239 -0.94 3.12 13.57
N VAL A 240 -0.19 2.61 14.53
CA VAL A 240 -0.47 1.31 15.17
C VAL A 240 -1.86 1.27 15.81
N ARG A 241 -2.29 2.35 16.45
CA ARG A 241 -3.64 2.43 17.05
C ARG A 241 -4.74 2.48 15.99
N ARG A 242 -4.46 3.05 14.82
CA ARG A 242 -5.39 3.03 13.67
C ARG A 242 -5.61 1.60 13.18
N CYS A 243 -4.52 0.81 13.04
CA CYS A 243 -4.61 -0.60 12.68
C CYS A 243 -5.46 -1.39 13.68
N VAL A 244 -5.20 -1.23 14.98
CA VAL A 244 -5.99 -1.88 16.04
C VAL A 244 -7.47 -1.51 15.93
N ARG A 245 -7.78 -0.23 15.79
CA ARG A 245 -9.18 0.24 15.66
C ARG A 245 -9.88 -0.32 14.43
N LEU A 246 -9.15 -0.55 13.35
CA LEU A 246 -9.73 -1.13 12.15
C LEU A 246 -10.08 -2.61 12.36
N VAL A 247 -9.22 -3.39 13.03
CA VAL A 247 -9.52 -4.76 13.46
C VAL A 247 -10.70 -4.79 14.45
N GLU A 248 -10.72 -3.89 15.42
CA GLU A 248 -11.83 -3.76 16.39
C GLU A 248 -13.15 -3.39 15.70
N CYS A 249 -13.13 -2.52 14.69
CA CYS A 249 -14.28 -2.17 13.87
C CYS A 249 -14.83 -3.41 13.16
N ALA A 250 -14.00 -4.19 12.49
CA ALA A 250 -14.41 -5.45 11.87
C ALA A 250 -15.02 -6.42 12.89
N ARG A 251 -14.42 -6.54 14.07
CA ARG A 251 -14.98 -7.36 15.17
C ARG A 251 -16.36 -6.87 15.63
N SER A 252 -16.53 -5.55 15.78
CA SER A 252 -17.83 -4.98 16.19
C SER A 252 -18.93 -5.19 15.15
N HIS A 253 -18.57 -5.33 13.88
CA HIS A 253 -19.48 -5.68 12.79
C HIS A 253 -19.68 -7.19 12.62
N GLY A 254 -19.18 -7.99 13.56
CA GLY A 254 -19.43 -9.43 13.63
C GLY A 254 -18.41 -10.32 12.96
N SER A 255 -17.23 -9.80 12.57
CA SER A 255 -16.13 -10.62 12.08
C SER A 255 -15.74 -11.67 13.12
N ARG A 256 -15.79 -12.94 12.74
CA ARG A 256 -15.37 -14.09 13.55
C ARG A 256 -14.14 -14.79 12.98
N ASP A 257 -13.67 -14.30 11.84
CA ASP A 257 -12.49 -14.80 11.13
C ASP A 257 -11.20 -14.20 11.68
N ASP A 258 -10.05 -14.72 11.31
CA ASP A 258 -8.79 -14.06 11.55
C ASP A 258 -8.79 -12.70 10.84
N ALA A 259 -8.22 -11.69 11.45
CA ALA A 259 -8.31 -10.33 10.95
C ALA A 259 -6.96 -9.63 11.05
N THR A 260 -6.37 -9.37 9.89
CA THR A 260 -5.04 -8.76 9.77
C THR A 260 -5.09 -7.51 8.91
N VAL A 261 -4.49 -6.43 9.40
CA VAL A 261 -4.26 -5.21 8.64
C VAL A 261 -2.82 -4.75 8.78
N LEU A 262 -2.17 -4.46 7.65
CA LEU A 262 -0.83 -3.89 7.57
C LEU A 262 -0.93 -2.59 6.78
N VAL A 263 -0.42 -1.50 7.36
CA VAL A 263 -0.46 -0.17 6.76
C VAL A 263 0.95 0.34 6.56
N VAL A 264 1.22 0.85 5.36
CA VAL A 264 2.47 1.51 4.99
C VAL A 264 2.16 2.93 4.58
N ARG A 265 2.65 3.91 5.34
CA ARG A 265 2.48 5.34 5.08
C ARG A 265 3.78 5.95 4.55
N ARG A 266 3.72 6.56 3.38
CA ARG A 266 4.83 7.34 2.85
C ARG A 266 4.78 8.76 3.40
N ALA A 267 5.71 9.11 4.32
CA ALA A 267 5.80 10.44 4.90
C ALA A 267 6.93 11.25 4.22
N GLU A 268 6.61 12.39 3.65
CA GLU A 268 7.64 13.31 3.15
C GLU A 268 8.38 13.98 4.31
N ARG A 269 9.72 14.04 4.24
CA ARG A 269 10.51 14.77 5.25
C ARG A 269 10.17 16.26 5.20
N PRO A 270 10.13 16.96 6.35
CA PRO A 270 9.77 18.39 6.42
C PRO A 270 10.58 19.28 5.48
N ARG A 271 11.86 18.96 5.27
CA ARG A 271 12.75 19.69 4.35
C ARG A 271 12.27 19.65 2.89
N ARG A 272 11.73 18.52 2.43
CA ARG A 272 11.14 18.41 1.07
C ARG A 272 9.80 19.14 0.97
N ARG A 273 8.98 19.12 2.02
CA ARG A 273 7.74 19.91 2.07
C ARG A 273 8.04 21.40 1.95
N LEU A 274 9.06 21.89 2.69
CA LEU A 274 9.48 23.28 2.63
C LEU A 274 10.06 23.64 1.25
N ALA A 275 10.93 22.80 0.68
CA ALA A 275 11.49 23.01 -0.64
C ALA A 275 10.42 23.04 -1.74
N ARG A 276 9.41 22.15 -1.69
CA ARG A 276 8.27 22.16 -2.62
C ARG A 276 7.40 23.39 -2.44
N ALA A 277 7.11 23.80 -1.19
CA ALA A 277 6.33 24.99 -0.91
C ALA A 277 7.04 26.25 -1.46
N LEU A 278 8.35 26.38 -1.26
CA LEU A 278 9.15 27.48 -1.78
C LEU A 278 9.21 27.47 -3.31
N SER A 279 9.39 26.30 -3.94
CA SER A 279 9.39 26.16 -5.40
C SER A 279 8.04 26.54 -6.01
N ASN A 280 6.93 26.08 -5.42
CA ASN A 280 5.58 26.45 -5.89
C ASN A 280 5.30 27.94 -5.71
N SER A 281 5.72 28.55 -4.58
CA SER A 281 5.57 29.99 -4.34
C SER A 281 6.37 30.80 -5.34
N PHE A 282 7.59 30.35 -5.66
CA PHE A 282 8.44 31.01 -6.68
C PHE A 282 7.82 30.92 -8.07
N LEU A 283 7.28 29.75 -8.46
CA LEU A 283 6.61 29.57 -9.74
C LEU A 283 5.36 30.45 -9.86
N ILE A 284 4.54 30.53 -8.81
CA ILE A 284 3.36 31.42 -8.76
C ILE A 284 3.77 32.88 -8.90
N ALA A 285 4.81 33.32 -8.18
CA ALA A 285 5.33 34.68 -8.29
C ALA A 285 5.86 34.99 -9.70
N LEU A 286 6.52 34.04 -10.34
CA LEU A 286 7.04 34.18 -11.70
C LEU A 286 5.92 34.30 -12.73
N VAL A 287 4.88 33.47 -12.62
CA VAL A 287 3.67 33.54 -13.46
C VAL A 287 2.91 34.85 -13.25
N ALA A 288 2.73 35.27 -12.00
CA ALA A 288 2.07 36.54 -11.69
C ALA A 288 2.86 37.75 -12.24
N GLY A 289 4.19 37.74 -12.09
CA GLY A 289 5.06 38.76 -12.67
C GLY A 289 4.99 38.83 -14.20
N ALA A 290 4.99 37.68 -14.88
CA ALA A 290 4.83 37.59 -16.32
C ALA A 290 3.47 38.14 -16.78
N LEU A 291 2.40 37.84 -16.02
CA LEU A 291 1.06 38.35 -16.31
C LEU A 291 0.97 39.88 -16.15
N VAL A 292 1.60 40.43 -15.11
CA VAL A 292 1.67 41.89 -14.88
C VAL A 292 2.42 42.57 -16.05
N LEU A 293 3.53 42.01 -16.49
CA LEU A 293 4.30 42.55 -17.63
C LEU A 293 3.49 42.53 -18.93
N LEU A 294 2.76 41.43 -19.20
CA LEU A 294 1.88 41.31 -20.36
C LEU A 294 0.73 42.33 -20.34
N VAL A 295 0.17 42.60 -19.17
CA VAL A 295 -0.91 43.60 -19.02
C VAL A 295 -0.33 45.01 -19.16
N ALA A 296 0.85 45.27 -18.57
CA ALA A 296 1.54 46.58 -18.69
C ALA A 296 1.89 46.91 -20.16
N ASP A 297 2.36 45.91 -20.91
CA ASP A 297 2.68 46.09 -22.34
C ASP A 297 1.43 46.44 -23.17
N LYS A 298 0.28 45.75 -22.91
CA LYS A 298 -0.98 46.05 -23.56
C LYS A 298 -1.59 47.42 -23.18
N VAL A 299 -1.30 47.94 -21.98
CA VAL A 299 -1.76 49.25 -21.55
C VAL A 299 -0.83 50.38 -22.08
N ALA A 300 0.48 50.14 -22.12
CA ALA A 300 1.45 51.09 -22.60
C ALA A 300 1.45 51.30 -24.13
N ALA A 301 1.19 50.25 -24.90
CA ALA A 301 1.20 50.30 -26.36
C ALA A 301 0.23 51.34 -26.95
N PRO A 302 -1.05 51.46 -26.50
CA PRO A 302 -1.99 52.47 -27.02
C PRO A 302 -1.63 53.88 -26.59
N GLN A 303 -0.97 54.09 -25.45
CA GLN A 303 -0.58 55.43 -24.98
C GLN A 303 0.58 56.00 -25.77
N LEU A 304 1.59 55.18 -26.15
CA LEU A 304 2.69 55.56 -27.02
C LEU A 304 2.20 55.92 -28.44
N ALA A 305 1.25 55.13 -28.99
CA ALA A 305 0.67 55.43 -30.29
C ALA A 305 -0.11 56.78 -30.31
N THR A 306 -0.81 57.08 -29.20
CA THR A 306 -1.55 58.37 -29.05
C THR A 306 -0.59 59.56 -28.92
N GLN A 307 0.55 59.37 -28.25
CA GLN A 307 1.54 60.42 -28.05
C GLN A 307 2.31 60.74 -29.31
N VAL A 308 2.70 59.74 -30.11
CA VAL A 308 3.36 59.89 -31.40
C VAL A 308 2.40 60.63 -32.39
N ASN A 309 1.10 60.27 -32.38
CA ASN A 309 0.13 60.90 -33.27
C ASN A 309 -0.12 62.40 -32.89
N ARG A 310 -0.04 62.77 -31.64
CA ARG A 310 -0.12 64.18 -31.16
C ARG A 310 1.11 64.99 -31.60
N ASN A 311 2.31 64.47 -31.49
CA ASN A 311 3.51 65.17 -31.86
C ASN A 311 3.60 65.41 -33.37
N THR A 312 3.14 64.43 -34.20
CA THR A 312 3.09 64.55 -35.66
C THR A 312 2.06 65.58 -36.13
N MET A 313 0.97 65.79 -35.39
CA MET A 313 -0.03 66.82 -35.67
C MET A 313 0.40 68.25 -35.29
N GLN A 314 1.29 68.39 -34.28
CA GLN A 314 1.82 69.70 -33.90
C GLN A 314 2.92 70.21 -34.84
N GLU A 315 3.64 69.33 -35.55
CA GLU A 315 4.63 69.73 -36.57
C GLU A 315 4.03 70.13 -37.95
N GLN A 316 2.74 69.94 -38.12
CA GLN A 316 2.04 70.24 -39.42
C GLN A 316 1.17 71.52 -39.36
N GLN A 317 1.25 72.35 -38.33
CA GLN A 317 0.59 73.67 -38.34
C GLN A 317 1.60 74.72 -38.82
N PRO A 318 1.26 75.50 -39.87
CA PRO A 318 2.14 76.55 -40.47
C PRO A 318 2.29 77.76 -39.56
#